data_618c0e32f71144155b71aa789cd95a7a
#
_entry.id   618c0e32f71144155b71aa789cd95a7a
#
_cell.length_a   1.000
_cell.length_b   1.000
_cell.length_c   1.000
_cell.angle_alpha   90.00
_cell.angle_beta   90.00
_cell.angle_gamma   90.00
#
_symmetry.space_group_name_H-M   'P 1'
#
loop_
_entity.id
_entity.type
_entity.pdbx_description
1 polymer ?
#
loop_
_entity_poly.entity_id
_entity_poly.type
_entity_poly.pdbx_seq_one_letter_code
_entity_poly.pdbx_strand_id
1 'polypeptide(L)' 'MNTYASPYEIGIGDNVNYNCMNYQVLINYIKGETDAKGYTPESNRTILIDDNDNRIICDDFTKLRINEAN' A
#
# COMPACT_ATOMS: atom_id res chain seq x y z
N MET A 1 16.78 -6.07 -0.82
CA MET A 1 16.93 -4.74 -0.19
C MET A 1 15.59 -4.03 -0.19
N ASN A 2 15.23 -3.41 0.93
CA ASN A 2 13.95 -2.71 1.04
C ASN A 2 14.16 -1.21 0.78
N THR A 3 13.26 -0.62 0.03
CA THR A 3 13.25 0.84 -0.21
C THR A 3 11.92 1.41 0.27
N TYR A 4 11.94 2.69 0.66
CA TYR A 4 10.71 3.37 0.99
C TYR A 4 9.86 3.51 -0.27
N ALA A 5 8.57 3.28 -0.13
CA ALA A 5 7.62 3.37 -1.23
C ALA A 5 6.83 4.68 -1.15
N SER A 6 6.43 5.19 -2.29
CA SER A 6 5.39 6.22 -2.40
C SER A 6 4.10 5.56 -2.89
N PRO A 7 2.94 6.23 -2.73
CA PRO A 7 1.69 5.68 -3.25
C PRO A 7 1.70 5.44 -4.76
N TYR A 8 2.61 6.09 -5.49
CA TYR A 8 2.72 5.94 -6.93
C TYR A 8 3.58 4.76 -7.36
N GLU A 9 4.33 4.16 -6.45
CA GLU A 9 5.27 3.08 -6.73
C GLU A 9 4.71 1.70 -6.44
N ILE A 10 3.60 1.62 -5.73
CA ILE A 10 3.00 0.35 -5.33
C ILE A 10 1.67 0.12 -6.02
N GLY A 11 1.33 -1.13 -6.23
CA GLY A 11 0.08 -1.54 -6.83
C GLY A 11 -0.55 -2.70 -6.07
N ILE A 12 -1.80 -2.99 -6.38
CA ILE A 12 -2.53 -4.11 -5.78
C ILE A 12 -1.75 -5.41 -6.01
N GLY A 13 -1.54 -6.17 -4.94
CA GLY A 13 -0.83 -7.45 -4.98
C GLY A 13 0.66 -7.34 -4.69
N ASP A 14 1.22 -6.15 -4.60
CA ASP A 14 2.64 -5.98 -4.28
C ASP A 14 2.93 -6.40 -2.84
N ASN A 15 4.10 -7.01 -2.65
CA ASN A 15 4.58 -7.36 -1.32
C ASN A 15 5.36 -6.20 -0.73
N VAL A 16 4.97 -5.80 0.48
CA VAL A 16 5.56 -4.65 1.15
C VAL A 16 5.86 -4.98 2.61
N ASN A 17 6.75 -4.19 3.21
CA ASN A 17 7.01 -4.22 4.64
C ASN A 17 6.52 -2.91 5.24
N TYR A 18 5.67 -2.99 6.23
CA TYR A 18 5.15 -1.84 6.94
C TYR A 18 5.35 -2.03 8.43
N ASN A 19 6.05 -1.08 9.05
CA ASN A 19 6.33 -1.12 10.49
C ASN A 19 6.93 -2.47 10.93
N CYS A 20 7.90 -2.97 10.16
CA CYS A 20 8.63 -4.23 10.38
C CYS A 20 7.78 -5.50 10.20
N MET A 21 6.60 -5.40 9.61
CA MET A 21 5.73 -6.53 9.32
C MET A 21 5.52 -6.67 7.81
N ASN A 22 5.39 -7.90 7.33
CA ASN A 22 5.16 -8.17 5.91
C ASN A 22 3.67 -8.18 5.60
N TYR A 23 3.32 -7.49 4.52
CA TYR A 23 1.94 -7.38 4.04
C TYR A 23 1.91 -7.44 2.53
N GLN A 24 0.69 -7.58 1.99
CA GLN A 24 0.42 -7.44 0.57
C GLN A 24 -0.54 -6.27 0.38
N VAL A 25 -0.38 -5.51 -0.69
CA VAL A 25 -1.26 -4.38 -0.98
C VAL A 25 -2.60 -4.90 -1.47
N LEU A 26 -3.67 -4.59 -0.74
CA LEU A 26 -5.02 -4.98 -1.09
C LEU A 26 -5.72 -3.92 -1.93
N ILE A 27 -5.63 -2.65 -1.50
CA ILE A 27 -6.21 -1.49 -2.19
C ILE A 27 -5.23 -0.33 -2.05
N ASN A 28 -5.07 0.46 -3.11
CA ASN A 28 -4.25 1.66 -3.07
C ASN A 28 -5.03 2.83 -3.67
N TYR A 29 -5.47 3.75 -2.80
CA TYR A 29 -6.14 4.98 -3.21
C TYR A 29 -5.13 6.13 -3.24
N ILE A 30 -5.07 6.83 -4.37
CA ILE A 30 -4.20 7.98 -4.56
C ILE A 30 -5.07 9.24 -4.63
N LYS A 31 -4.72 10.25 -3.84
CA LYS A 31 -5.47 11.51 -3.80
C LYS A 31 -5.61 12.10 -5.20
N GLY A 32 -6.84 12.42 -5.56
CA GLY A 32 -7.17 13.08 -6.82
C GLY A 32 -7.26 12.16 -8.03
N GLU A 33 -6.96 10.86 -7.91
CA GLU A 33 -7.09 9.91 -8.99
C GLU A 33 -8.44 9.20 -8.91
N THR A 34 -9.24 9.33 -9.98
CA THR A 34 -10.55 8.70 -10.06
C THR A 34 -10.38 7.23 -10.45
N ASP A 35 -10.99 6.33 -9.66
CA ASP A 35 -10.96 4.90 -9.97
C ASP A 35 -11.98 4.53 -11.05
N ALA A 36 -12.04 3.24 -11.40
CA ALA A 36 -12.94 2.74 -12.44
C ALA A 36 -14.42 2.89 -12.09
N LYS A 37 -14.74 3.08 -10.80
CA LYS A 37 -16.09 3.25 -10.31
C LYS A 37 -16.51 4.71 -10.17
N GLY A 38 -15.60 5.64 -10.49
CA GLY A 38 -15.85 7.07 -10.40
C GLY A 38 -15.54 7.69 -9.04
N TYR A 39 -14.93 6.95 -8.14
CA TYR A 39 -14.54 7.45 -6.83
C TYR A 39 -13.20 8.18 -6.90
N THR A 40 -13.16 9.40 -6.37
CA THR A 40 -11.94 10.21 -6.27
C THR A 40 -11.58 10.39 -4.81
N PRO A 41 -10.46 9.75 -4.35
CA PRO A 41 -10.07 9.88 -2.95
C PRO A 41 -9.64 11.31 -2.59
N GLU A 42 -9.96 11.72 -1.36
CA GLU A 42 -9.53 13.01 -0.81
C GLU A 42 -8.13 12.95 -0.22
N SER A 43 -7.62 11.75 0.05
CA SER A 43 -6.28 11.55 0.61
C SER A 43 -5.73 10.21 0.16
N ASN A 44 -4.41 10.08 0.22
CA ASN A 44 -3.76 8.81 -0.05
C ASN A 44 -4.14 7.79 1.03
N ARG A 45 -4.56 6.60 0.61
CA ARG A 45 -4.89 5.51 1.52
C ARG A 45 -4.49 4.18 0.89
N THR A 46 -3.67 3.43 1.58
CA THR A 46 -3.29 2.10 1.16
C THR A 46 -3.75 1.12 2.22
N ILE A 47 -4.51 0.11 1.81
CA ILE A 47 -4.96 -0.96 2.70
C ILE A 47 -4.07 -2.17 2.44
N LEU A 48 -3.48 -2.68 3.52
CA LEU A 48 -2.58 -3.82 3.51
C LEU A 48 -3.25 -5.02 4.16
N ILE A 49 -2.90 -6.21 3.71
CA ILE A 49 -3.42 -7.45 4.27
C ILE A 49 -2.25 -8.39 4.58
N ASP A 50 -2.31 -9.06 5.74
CA ASP A 50 -1.32 -10.06 6.12
C ASP A 50 -1.79 -11.49 5.76
N ASP A 51 -0.97 -12.49 6.11
CA ASP A 51 -1.28 -13.89 5.81
C ASP A 51 -2.48 -14.43 6.60
N ASN A 52 -2.89 -13.73 7.65
CA ASN A 52 -4.04 -14.11 8.48
C ASN A 52 -5.31 -13.34 8.13
N ASP A 53 -5.33 -12.66 6.97
CA ASP A 53 -6.44 -11.83 6.51
C ASP A 53 -6.72 -10.61 7.39
N ASN A 54 -5.75 -10.18 8.20
CA ASN A 54 -5.87 -8.95 8.95
C ASN A 54 -5.58 -7.76 8.04
N ARG A 55 -6.49 -6.80 8.02
CA ARG A 55 -6.36 -5.59 7.20
C ARG A 55 -5.97 -4.41 8.05
N ILE A 56 -5.00 -3.63 7.57
CA ILE A 56 -4.59 -2.39 8.21
C ILE A 56 -4.54 -1.28 7.19
N ILE A 57 -4.63 -0.06 7.65
CA ILE A 57 -4.50 1.13 6.80
C ILE A 57 -3.09 1.67 6.96
N CYS A 58 -2.38 1.80 5.83
CA CYS A 58 -1.09 2.46 5.79
C CYS A 58 -1.33 3.95 5.50
N ASP A 59 -1.20 4.78 6.51
CA ASP A 59 -1.36 6.23 6.39
C ASP A 59 -0.02 6.97 6.49
N ASP A 60 1.06 6.25 6.71
CA ASP A 60 2.40 6.83 6.83
C ASP A 60 3.37 6.08 5.91
N PHE A 61 3.55 6.59 4.70
CA PHE A 61 4.42 5.97 3.71
C PHE A 61 5.90 6.01 4.08
N THR A 62 6.29 6.80 5.07
CA THR A 62 7.68 6.79 5.54
C THR A 62 8.06 5.48 6.21
N LYS A 63 7.09 4.72 6.67
CA LYS A 63 7.27 3.40 7.29
C LYS A 63 7.08 2.24 6.32
N LEU A 64 6.66 2.53 5.09
CA LEU A 64 6.37 1.52 4.09
C LEU A 64 7.59 1.29 3.20
N ARG A 65 7.95 0.04 3.00
CA ARG A 65 9.06 -0.34 2.14
C ARG A 65 8.63 -1.42 1.17
N ILE A 66 9.15 -1.35 -0.04
CA ILE A 66 8.90 -2.37 -1.04
C ILE A 66 9.81 -3.56 -0.74
N ASN A 67 9.21 -4.75 -0.64
CA ASN A 67 9.97 -5.99 -0.55
C ASN A 67 10.36 -6.41 -1.96
N GLU A 68 11.64 -6.33 -2.26
CA GLU A 68 12.13 -6.81 -3.54
C GLU A 68 12.21 -8.33 -3.50
N ALA A 69 11.56 -8.98 -4.46
CA ALA A 69 11.69 -10.41 -4.64
C ALA A 69 13.07 -10.73 -5.19
N ASN A 70 13.72 -11.67 -4.57
CA ASN A 70 15.02 -12.16 -5.03
C ASN A 70 14.87 -13.43 -5.84
#